data_7a7446dd4746d1b4945e43e8ec846094
#
_entry.id   7a7446dd4746d1b4945e43e8ec846094
#
_cell.length_a   1.000
_cell.length_b   1.000
_cell.length_c   1.000
_cell.angle_alpha   90.00
_cell.angle_beta   90.00
_cell.angle_gamma   90.00
#
_symmetry.space_group_name_H-M   'P 1'
#
loop_
_entity.id
_entity.type
_entity.pdbx_description
1 polymer ?
#
loop_
_entity_poly.entity_id
_entity_poly.type
_entity_poly.pdbx_seq_one_letter_code
_entity_poly.pdbx_strand_id
1 'polypeptide(L)'
;QRQMCIRDRTYAVQGEFAEIKWPDAEVYYVRTGIGKVKAAFHLAEAIRQVEPDIVINMGTAGTIHHKVGDIFVCRHFIDRDMQKLAGLGLSYQLDTSALLEQKGFCKHWTESATCNTGDSFLTELTDIEGDVVDMEAYAQAFVCNSKEIPFISVKYVSDVIGQNSVKHWEDKLADARTGLSHFFNVLKESI
;
A
#
# COMPACT_ATOMS: atom_id res chain seq x y z
N GLN A 1 -11.31 -20.21 19.21
CA GLN A 1 -11.46 -19.96 17.77
C GLN A 1 -11.83 -18.49 17.61
N ARG A 2 -10.95 -17.62 17.08
CA ARG A 2 -11.36 -16.30 16.60
C ARG A 2 -12.31 -16.53 15.42
N GLN A 3 -13.60 -16.30 15.59
CA GLN A 3 -14.59 -16.37 14.52
C GLN A 3 -14.62 -15.12 13.65
N MET A 4 -13.88 -14.08 13.99
CA MET A 4 -13.87 -12.79 13.31
C MET A 4 -12.45 -12.42 12.94
N CYS A 5 -12.21 -12.19 11.64
CA CYS A 5 -10.92 -11.74 11.13
C CYS A 5 -10.74 -10.23 11.40
N ILE A 6 -9.65 -9.83 12.03
CA ILE A 6 -9.32 -8.43 12.27
C ILE A 6 -8.47 -7.94 11.12
N ARG A 7 -8.88 -6.84 10.47
CA ARG A 7 -8.22 -6.25 9.32
C ARG A 7 -7.90 -4.79 9.58
N ASP A 8 -6.62 -4.46 9.69
CA ASP A 8 -6.19 -3.08 9.71
C ASP A 8 -6.11 -2.51 8.31
N ARG A 9 -6.59 -1.28 8.15
CA ARG A 9 -6.45 -0.50 6.92
C ARG A 9 -5.68 0.77 7.20
N THR A 10 -4.63 0.97 6.42
CA THR A 10 -3.78 2.14 6.55
C THR A 10 -3.97 3.09 5.38
N TYR A 11 -3.88 4.39 5.64
CA TYR A 11 -3.90 5.45 4.64
C TYR A 11 -3.03 6.62 5.11
N ALA A 12 -2.40 7.34 4.17
CA ALA A 12 -1.48 8.41 4.53
C ALA A 12 -2.19 9.71 4.92
N VAL A 13 -3.16 10.14 4.13
CA VAL A 13 -3.88 11.41 4.32
C VAL A 13 -5.39 11.23 4.30
N GLN A 14 -6.13 12.14 4.96
CA GLN A 14 -7.60 12.06 5.07
C GLN A 14 -8.30 12.03 3.70
N GLY A 15 -7.72 12.64 2.67
CA GLY A 15 -8.27 12.63 1.30
C GLY A 15 -8.33 11.25 0.65
N GLU A 16 -7.50 10.32 1.07
CA GLU A 16 -7.46 8.93 0.58
C GLU A 16 -8.40 7.99 1.34
N PHE A 17 -9.00 8.46 2.44
CA PHE A 17 -9.82 7.61 3.28
C PHE A 17 -11.07 7.13 2.57
N ALA A 18 -11.19 5.81 2.42
CA ALA A 18 -12.37 5.12 1.93
C ALA A 18 -12.90 4.17 3.02
N GLU A 19 -14.09 4.44 3.54
CA GLU A 19 -14.74 3.50 4.47
C GLU A 19 -15.24 2.29 3.69
N ILE A 20 -14.80 1.10 4.10
CA ILE A 20 -15.18 -0.16 3.47
C ILE A 20 -15.63 -1.12 4.56
N LYS A 21 -16.90 -1.47 4.54
CA LYS A 21 -17.47 -2.49 5.45
C LYS A 21 -17.19 -3.87 4.89
N TRP A 22 -16.67 -4.76 5.71
CA TRP A 22 -16.43 -6.16 5.37
C TRP A 22 -17.37 -7.05 6.21
N PRO A 23 -18.19 -7.94 5.62
CA PRO A 23 -19.27 -8.62 6.35
C PRO A 23 -18.79 -9.38 7.57
N ASP A 24 -17.76 -10.14 7.49
CA ASP A 24 -17.31 -11.06 8.55
C ASP A 24 -15.95 -10.65 9.14
N ALA A 25 -15.64 -9.34 9.16
CA ALA A 25 -14.40 -8.85 9.71
C ALA A 25 -14.59 -7.52 10.45
N GLU A 26 -13.90 -7.39 11.56
CA GLU A 26 -13.71 -6.11 12.23
C GLU A 26 -12.63 -5.33 11.49
N VAL A 27 -12.92 -4.06 11.12
CA VAL A 27 -12.02 -3.22 10.34
C VAL A 27 -11.59 -2.03 11.18
N TYR A 28 -10.28 -1.91 11.41
CA TYR A 28 -9.66 -0.76 12.06
C TYR A 28 -9.00 0.12 11.00
N TYR A 29 -9.12 1.43 11.16
CA TYR A 29 -8.54 2.41 10.25
C TYR A 29 -7.41 3.16 10.93
N VAL A 30 -6.23 3.12 10.34
CA VAL A 30 -5.03 3.76 10.87
C VAL A 30 -4.55 4.83 9.90
N ARG A 31 -4.60 6.09 10.33
CA ARG A 31 -3.97 7.18 9.58
C ARG A 31 -2.49 7.22 9.89
N THR A 32 -1.65 6.86 8.93
CA THR A 32 -0.21 6.73 9.13
C THR A 32 0.57 8.03 8.93
N GLY A 33 0.05 8.96 8.14
CA GLY A 33 0.79 10.15 7.72
C GLY A 33 1.76 9.85 6.57
N ILE A 34 2.30 10.91 5.95
CA ILE A 34 3.16 10.83 4.79
C ILE A 34 4.60 10.50 5.19
N GLY A 35 5.24 9.61 4.43
CA GLY A 35 6.64 9.22 4.53
C GLY A 35 6.90 7.97 5.38
N LYS A 36 8.02 7.29 5.10
CA LYS A 36 8.39 6.00 5.68
C LYS A 36 8.39 5.98 7.20
N VAL A 37 8.97 7.00 7.82
CA VAL A 37 9.12 7.06 9.30
C VAL A 37 7.78 7.11 10.01
N LYS A 38 6.87 8.00 9.57
CA LYS A 38 5.54 8.13 10.17
C LYS A 38 4.71 6.87 9.93
N ALA A 39 4.76 6.34 8.71
CA ALA A 39 4.04 5.14 8.33
C ALA A 39 4.46 3.94 9.19
N ALA A 40 5.75 3.71 9.38
CA ALA A 40 6.27 2.64 10.23
C ALA A 40 5.87 2.83 11.69
N PHE A 41 6.03 4.04 12.24
CA PHE A 41 5.76 4.33 13.64
C PHE A 41 4.28 4.11 14.00
N HIS A 42 3.36 4.77 13.27
CA HIS A 42 1.94 4.68 13.58
C HIS A 42 1.37 3.28 13.34
N LEU A 43 1.85 2.58 12.30
CA LEU A 43 1.43 1.19 12.07
C LEU A 43 1.94 0.27 13.18
N ALA A 44 3.18 0.39 13.61
CA ALA A 44 3.73 -0.44 14.69
C ALA A 44 2.98 -0.26 16.01
N GLU A 45 2.55 0.97 16.33
CA GLU A 45 1.72 1.27 17.49
C GLU A 45 0.31 0.68 17.35
N ALA A 46 -0.33 0.78 16.18
CA ALA A 46 -1.64 0.21 15.93
C ALA A 46 -1.64 -1.32 16.04
N ILE A 47 -0.68 -1.99 15.42
CA ILE A 47 -0.51 -3.45 15.49
C ILE A 47 -0.41 -3.94 16.93
N ARG A 48 0.31 -3.19 17.78
CA ARG A 48 0.46 -3.56 19.19
C ARG A 48 -0.85 -3.50 19.98
N GLN A 49 -1.80 -2.66 19.54
CA GLN A 49 -3.09 -2.48 20.20
C GLN A 49 -4.15 -3.45 19.69
N VAL A 50 -4.14 -3.76 18.37
CA VAL A 50 -5.23 -4.45 17.69
C VAL A 50 -4.88 -5.90 17.36
N GLU A 51 -3.61 -6.23 17.15
CA GLU A 51 -3.14 -7.56 16.71
C GLU A 51 -3.89 -8.07 15.47
N PRO A 52 -3.79 -7.39 14.30
CA PRO A 52 -4.58 -7.71 13.14
C PRO A 52 -4.14 -9.02 12.48
N ASP A 53 -5.08 -9.72 11.83
CA ASP A 53 -4.80 -10.90 11.00
C ASP A 53 -4.19 -10.54 9.64
N ILE A 54 -4.47 -9.34 9.14
CA ILE A 54 -3.90 -8.77 7.91
C ILE A 54 -3.92 -7.24 7.96
N VAL A 55 -2.91 -6.63 7.37
CA VAL A 55 -2.86 -5.19 7.13
C VAL A 55 -3.03 -4.91 5.64
N ILE A 56 -3.95 -4.02 5.29
CA ILE A 56 -4.21 -3.58 3.93
C ILE A 56 -3.91 -2.08 3.84
N ASN A 57 -2.81 -1.71 3.19
CA ASN A 57 -2.55 -0.32 2.86
C ASN A 57 -3.38 0.08 1.64
N MET A 58 -4.00 1.25 1.68
CA MET A 58 -4.68 1.83 0.53
C MET A 58 -4.27 3.29 0.37
N GLY A 59 -4.14 3.74 -0.86
CA GLY A 59 -3.74 5.12 -1.13
C GLY A 59 -3.49 5.38 -2.60
N THR A 60 -3.00 6.58 -2.87
CA THR A 60 -2.57 7.02 -4.19
C THR A 60 -1.12 6.64 -4.47
N ALA A 61 -0.77 6.60 -5.74
CA ALA A 61 0.60 6.42 -6.20
C ALA A 61 0.82 7.12 -7.56
N GLY A 62 2.05 7.56 -7.80
CA GLY A 62 2.50 7.98 -9.13
C GLY A 62 2.92 6.79 -9.98
N THR A 63 3.06 7.01 -11.29
CA THR A 63 3.59 6.02 -12.23
C THR A 63 4.38 6.67 -13.35
N ILE A 64 5.20 5.87 -14.08
CA ILE A 64 5.81 6.28 -15.34
C ILE A 64 5.18 5.57 -16.54
N HIS A 65 4.61 4.37 -16.36
CA HIS A 65 4.24 3.47 -17.44
C HIS A 65 2.74 3.23 -17.58
N HIS A 66 1.95 3.60 -16.59
CA HIS A 66 0.52 3.30 -16.51
C HIS A 66 -0.34 4.56 -16.63
N LYS A 67 -1.66 4.41 -16.55
CA LYS A 67 -2.62 5.50 -16.71
C LYS A 67 -3.20 5.94 -15.37
N VAL A 68 -3.50 7.23 -15.24
CA VAL A 68 -4.30 7.73 -14.14
C VAL A 68 -5.65 7.01 -14.10
N GLY A 69 -5.99 6.48 -12.93
CA GLY A 69 -7.20 5.69 -12.73
C GLY A 69 -6.96 4.18 -12.64
N ASP A 70 -5.80 3.68 -13.09
CA ASP A 70 -5.45 2.27 -12.90
C ASP A 70 -5.31 1.95 -11.40
N ILE A 71 -5.65 0.71 -11.02
CA ILE A 71 -5.52 0.22 -9.64
C ILE A 71 -4.59 -0.98 -9.64
N PHE A 72 -3.62 -0.96 -8.75
CA PHE A 72 -2.62 -2.00 -8.57
C PHE A 72 -2.70 -2.63 -7.19
N VAL A 73 -2.61 -3.96 -7.15
CA VAL A 73 -2.45 -4.74 -5.93
C VAL A 73 -0.99 -5.14 -5.80
N CYS A 74 -0.29 -4.51 -4.86
CA CYS A 74 1.14 -4.67 -4.70
C CYS A 74 1.47 -5.67 -3.58
N ARG A 75 2.37 -6.61 -3.89
CA ARG A 75 2.95 -7.58 -2.95
C ARG A 75 4.47 -7.53 -2.95
N HIS A 76 5.07 -6.91 -3.97
CA HIS A 76 6.49 -6.63 -4.05
C HIS A 76 6.75 -5.16 -3.74
N PHE A 77 7.73 -4.91 -2.90
CA PHE A 77 8.06 -3.56 -2.42
C PHE A 77 9.55 -3.30 -2.56
N ILE A 78 9.90 -2.11 -3.03
CA ILE A 78 11.26 -1.63 -3.22
C ILE A 78 11.46 -0.38 -2.36
N ASP A 79 12.51 -0.34 -1.54
CA ASP A 79 12.99 0.90 -0.92
C ASP A 79 13.92 1.63 -1.91
N ARG A 80 13.39 2.66 -2.58
CA ARG A 80 14.11 3.45 -3.58
C ARG A 80 15.36 4.13 -3.01
N ASP A 81 15.32 4.52 -1.76
CA ASP A 81 16.44 5.23 -1.14
C ASP A 81 17.58 4.25 -0.83
N MET A 82 17.24 3.03 -0.38
CA MET A 82 18.19 1.95 -0.11
C MET A 82 18.67 1.24 -1.38
N GLN A 83 17.91 1.24 -2.45
CA GLN A 83 18.28 0.66 -3.75
C GLN A 83 19.63 1.24 -4.26
N LYS A 84 19.90 2.50 -3.98
CA LYS A 84 21.18 3.17 -4.33
C LYS A 84 22.38 2.51 -3.65
N LEU A 85 22.18 1.76 -2.60
CA LEU A 85 23.19 1.05 -1.82
C LEU A 85 23.22 -0.47 -2.11
N ALA A 86 22.51 -0.92 -3.13
CA ALA A 86 22.44 -2.36 -3.50
C ALA A 86 23.83 -2.99 -3.71
N GLY A 87 24.78 -2.22 -4.27
CA GLY A 87 26.17 -2.66 -4.46
C GLY A 87 26.94 -2.98 -3.17
N LEU A 88 26.41 -2.58 -2.00
CA LEU A 88 26.95 -2.92 -0.68
C LEU A 88 26.34 -4.20 -0.08
N GLY A 89 25.49 -4.91 -0.82
CA GLY A 89 24.82 -6.14 -0.35
C GLY A 89 23.67 -5.88 0.63
N LEU A 90 23.17 -4.65 0.73
CA LEU A 90 22.03 -4.32 1.57
C LEU A 90 20.72 -4.68 0.86
N SER A 91 19.80 -5.34 1.59
CA SER A 91 18.47 -5.64 1.06
C SER A 91 17.63 -4.37 0.97
N TYR A 92 17.01 -4.17 -0.19
CA TYR A 92 16.10 -3.06 -0.47
C TYR A 92 14.77 -3.54 -1.05
N GLN A 93 14.58 -4.83 -1.16
CA GLN A 93 13.37 -5.45 -1.72
C GLN A 93 12.70 -6.33 -0.67
N LEU A 94 11.38 -6.40 -0.73
CA LEU A 94 10.54 -7.23 0.13
C LEU A 94 9.38 -7.81 -0.66
N ASP A 95 9.15 -9.11 -0.51
CA ASP A 95 7.99 -9.83 -1.06
C ASP A 95 7.13 -10.36 0.08
N THR A 96 5.86 -9.99 0.09
CA THR A 96 4.89 -10.42 1.11
C THR A 96 4.03 -11.61 0.67
N SER A 97 4.22 -12.12 -0.53
CA SER A 97 3.40 -13.17 -1.14
C SER A 97 3.38 -14.46 -0.31
N ALA A 98 4.55 -14.92 0.14
CA ALA A 98 4.67 -16.17 0.90
C ALA A 98 3.84 -16.15 2.19
N LEU A 99 3.86 -15.04 2.92
CA LEU A 99 3.10 -14.91 4.17
C LEU A 99 1.59 -14.79 3.90
N LEU A 100 1.18 -14.11 2.83
CA LEU A 100 -0.21 -14.06 2.38
C LEU A 100 -0.74 -15.45 2.02
N GLU A 101 0.06 -16.26 1.33
CA GLU A 101 -0.27 -17.64 0.97
C GLU A 101 -0.40 -18.52 2.20
N GLN A 102 0.58 -18.49 3.08
CA GLN A 102 0.61 -19.27 4.31
C GLN A 102 -0.60 -19.01 5.20
N LYS A 103 -1.07 -17.77 5.26
CA LYS A 103 -2.22 -17.35 6.07
C LYS A 103 -3.56 -17.43 5.31
N GLY A 104 -3.57 -17.87 4.05
CA GLY A 104 -4.77 -18.13 3.26
C GLY A 104 -5.43 -16.90 2.64
N PHE A 105 -4.73 -15.77 2.56
CA PHE A 105 -5.25 -14.53 2.00
C PHE A 105 -5.07 -14.37 0.48
N CYS A 106 -4.35 -15.29 -0.19
CA CYS A 106 -4.05 -15.17 -1.63
C CYS A 106 -5.22 -15.45 -2.56
N LYS A 107 -6.29 -16.11 -2.11
CA LYS A 107 -7.38 -16.54 -2.99
C LYS A 107 -8.07 -15.41 -3.76
N HIS A 108 -8.05 -14.21 -3.23
CA HIS A 108 -8.76 -13.04 -3.76
C HIS A 108 -7.82 -11.97 -4.34
N TRP A 109 -6.51 -12.18 -4.26
CA TRP A 109 -5.48 -11.23 -4.67
C TRP A 109 -4.56 -11.89 -5.70
N THR A 110 -5.04 -12.06 -6.92
CA THR A 110 -4.30 -12.79 -7.98
C THR A 110 -3.24 -11.94 -8.66
N GLU A 111 -3.39 -10.62 -8.65
CA GLU A 111 -2.42 -9.68 -9.22
C GLU A 111 -1.25 -9.45 -8.25
N SER A 112 -0.08 -9.17 -8.81
CA SER A 112 1.13 -8.91 -8.05
C SER A 112 1.95 -7.83 -8.73
N ALA A 113 1.68 -6.59 -8.34
CA ALA A 113 2.45 -5.44 -8.79
C ALA A 113 3.57 -5.09 -7.80
N THR A 114 4.50 -4.27 -8.28
CA THR A 114 5.63 -3.76 -7.52
C THR A 114 5.43 -2.29 -7.18
N CYS A 115 5.49 -1.96 -5.88
CA CYS A 115 5.46 -0.59 -5.37
C CYS A 115 6.86 -0.14 -4.98
N ASN A 116 7.32 0.96 -5.55
CA ASN A 116 8.62 1.57 -5.29
C ASN A 116 8.44 2.75 -4.33
N THR A 117 8.96 2.64 -3.12
CA THR A 117 8.74 3.59 -2.02
C THR A 117 9.99 4.42 -1.73
N GLY A 118 9.82 5.73 -1.50
CA GLY A 118 10.90 6.59 -1.04
C GLY A 118 10.40 7.87 -0.37
N ASP A 119 11.22 8.53 0.47
CA ASP A 119 10.82 9.71 1.23
C ASP A 119 10.78 11.02 0.41
N SER A 120 11.06 10.98 -0.89
CA SER A 120 10.93 12.12 -1.78
C SER A 120 9.73 11.96 -2.73
N PHE A 121 8.90 13.00 -2.85
CA PHE A 121 7.87 13.07 -3.87
C PHE A 121 8.54 13.28 -5.24
N LEU A 122 8.28 12.36 -6.18
CA LEU A 122 8.92 12.40 -7.50
C LEU A 122 8.14 13.31 -8.46
N THR A 123 8.80 14.33 -8.95
CA THR A 123 8.26 15.31 -9.90
C THR A 123 8.90 15.23 -11.28
N GLU A 124 10.06 14.58 -11.39
CA GLU A 124 10.83 14.46 -12.61
C GLU A 124 10.94 13.00 -13.05
N LEU A 125 10.99 12.78 -14.36
CA LEU A 125 11.21 11.46 -14.93
C LEU A 125 12.58 10.93 -14.51
N THR A 126 12.59 9.80 -13.85
CA THR A 126 13.79 9.04 -13.53
C THR A 126 13.58 7.59 -13.89
N ASP A 127 14.65 6.83 -14.04
CA ASP A 127 14.56 5.38 -14.20
C ASP A 127 14.11 4.77 -12.86
N ILE A 128 12.90 4.21 -12.82
CA ILE A 128 12.28 3.66 -11.61
C ILE A 128 11.84 2.24 -11.90
N GLU A 129 12.34 1.32 -11.10
CA GLU A 129 11.89 -0.07 -11.09
C GLU A 129 10.52 -0.16 -10.41
N GLY A 130 9.58 -0.88 -11.03
CA GLY A 130 8.24 -1.14 -10.48
C GLY A 130 7.10 -0.50 -11.26
N ASP A 131 5.87 -0.79 -10.86
CA ASP A 131 4.64 -0.36 -11.53
C ASP A 131 4.17 1.00 -11.02
N VAL A 132 4.26 1.21 -9.72
CA VAL A 132 3.78 2.41 -9.02
C VAL A 132 4.79 2.91 -7.98
N VAL A 133 4.67 4.20 -7.66
CA VAL A 133 5.59 4.91 -6.76
C VAL A 133 4.80 5.56 -5.63
N ASP A 134 5.24 5.34 -4.40
CA ASP A 134 4.64 5.94 -3.21
C ASP A 134 5.69 6.42 -2.19
N MET A 135 5.24 6.75 -0.99
CA MET A 135 6.11 7.21 0.10
C MET A 135 5.99 6.38 1.39
N GLU A 136 5.19 5.31 1.43
CA GLU A 136 4.85 4.60 2.69
C GLU A 136 4.93 3.08 2.63
N ALA A 137 4.57 2.46 1.50
CA ALA A 137 4.22 1.03 1.44
C ALA A 137 5.35 0.10 1.85
N TYR A 138 6.60 0.35 1.43
CA TYR A 138 7.74 -0.47 1.85
C TYR A 138 7.92 -0.48 3.37
N ALA A 139 7.83 0.68 4.01
CA ALA A 139 8.01 0.79 5.45
C ALA A 139 6.92 0.03 6.23
N GLN A 140 5.68 0.06 5.74
CA GLN A 140 4.57 -0.69 6.31
C GLN A 140 4.74 -2.20 6.08
N ALA A 141 5.13 -2.60 4.86
CA ALA A 141 5.44 -3.99 4.53
C ALA A 141 6.57 -4.54 5.43
N PHE A 142 7.61 -3.75 5.67
CA PHE A 142 8.71 -4.12 6.56
C PHE A 142 8.25 -4.34 8.01
N VAL A 143 7.42 -3.44 8.55
CA VAL A 143 6.85 -3.59 9.91
C VAL A 143 6.02 -4.85 10.00
N CYS A 144 5.13 -5.10 9.05
CA CYS A 144 4.27 -6.28 9.02
C CYS A 144 5.07 -7.58 8.88
N ASN A 145 6.03 -7.63 7.95
CA ASN A 145 6.89 -8.80 7.75
C ASN A 145 7.70 -9.13 9.00
N SER A 146 8.23 -8.11 9.69
CA SER A 146 8.98 -8.29 10.95
C SER A 146 8.13 -8.85 12.10
N LYS A 147 6.82 -8.78 11.98
CA LYS A 147 5.83 -9.26 12.96
C LYS A 147 5.02 -10.48 12.46
N GLU A 148 5.40 -11.04 11.31
CA GLU A 148 4.71 -12.16 10.67
C GLU A 148 3.21 -11.90 10.43
N ILE A 149 2.86 -10.64 10.11
CA ILE A 149 1.51 -10.21 9.75
C ILE A 149 1.43 -10.07 8.23
N PRO A 150 0.45 -10.70 7.57
CA PRO A 150 0.20 -10.52 6.14
C PRO A 150 -0.01 -9.06 5.78
N PHE A 151 0.60 -8.62 4.67
CA PHE A 151 0.50 -7.25 4.19
C PHE A 151 0.25 -7.21 2.69
N ILE A 152 -0.63 -6.29 2.27
CA ILE A 152 -0.90 -5.98 0.88
C ILE A 152 -1.12 -4.47 0.72
N SER A 153 -0.73 -3.91 -0.42
CA SER A 153 -0.98 -2.51 -0.72
C SER A 153 -1.81 -2.36 -1.99
N VAL A 154 -2.91 -1.62 -1.92
CA VAL A 154 -3.80 -1.31 -3.05
C VAL A 154 -3.61 0.16 -3.41
N LYS A 155 -3.12 0.42 -4.62
CA LYS A 155 -2.74 1.74 -5.09
C LYS A 155 -3.58 2.18 -6.28
N TYR A 156 -4.18 3.37 -6.17
CA TYR A 156 -4.80 4.08 -7.28
C TYR A 156 -3.78 5.03 -7.91
N VAL A 157 -3.59 4.96 -9.21
CA VAL A 157 -2.69 5.86 -9.93
C VAL A 157 -3.32 7.25 -10.03
N SER A 158 -2.75 8.21 -9.32
CA SER A 158 -3.22 9.60 -9.27
C SER A 158 -2.53 10.51 -10.26
N ASP A 159 -1.28 10.22 -10.63
CA ASP A 159 -0.47 11.07 -11.46
C ASP A 159 0.58 10.30 -12.28
N VAL A 160 0.99 10.92 -13.38
CA VAL A 160 2.13 10.45 -14.18
C VAL A 160 3.32 11.34 -13.86
N ILE A 161 4.40 10.72 -13.39
CA ILE A 161 5.63 11.42 -12.99
C ILE A 161 6.18 12.23 -14.17
N GLY A 162 6.59 13.47 -13.91
CA GLY A 162 7.03 14.42 -14.95
C GLY A 162 5.91 15.28 -15.57
N GLN A 163 4.63 15.06 -15.19
CA GLN A 163 3.49 15.78 -15.72
C GLN A 163 2.76 16.59 -14.63
N ASN A 164 3.46 17.52 -13.94
CA ASN A 164 2.89 18.34 -12.86
C ASN A 164 2.25 17.51 -11.73
N SER A 165 2.96 16.48 -11.30
CA SER A 165 2.50 15.41 -10.40
C SER A 165 1.84 15.90 -9.10
N VAL A 166 2.37 16.94 -8.44
CA VAL A 166 1.81 17.46 -7.16
C VAL A 166 0.37 17.93 -7.34
N LYS A 167 0.12 18.75 -8.36
CA LYS A 167 -1.24 19.26 -8.62
C LYS A 167 -2.18 18.15 -9.03
N HIS A 168 -1.73 17.24 -9.88
CA HIS A 168 -2.54 16.10 -10.32
C HIS A 168 -2.89 15.20 -9.14
N TRP A 169 -1.96 14.93 -8.23
CA TRP A 169 -2.22 14.16 -7.01
C TRP A 169 -3.34 14.81 -6.17
N GLU A 170 -3.24 16.12 -5.88
CA GLU A 170 -4.27 16.82 -5.10
C GLU A 170 -5.65 16.77 -5.78
N ASP A 171 -5.70 17.03 -7.09
CA ASP A 171 -6.95 17.04 -7.88
C ASP A 171 -7.60 15.63 -7.94
N LYS A 172 -6.81 14.56 -7.82
CA LYS A 172 -7.24 13.17 -7.95
C LYS A 172 -7.58 12.44 -6.65
N LEU A 173 -7.42 13.07 -5.49
CA LEU A 173 -7.74 12.44 -4.21
C LEU A 173 -9.21 11.97 -4.10
N ALA A 174 -10.16 12.75 -4.63
CA ALA A 174 -11.58 12.38 -4.63
C ALA A 174 -11.87 11.19 -5.57
N ASP A 175 -11.26 11.19 -6.77
CA ASP A 175 -11.37 10.09 -7.72
C ASP A 175 -10.75 8.80 -7.14
N ALA A 176 -9.59 8.92 -6.51
CA ALA A 176 -8.90 7.81 -5.85
C ALA A 176 -9.77 7.16 -4.76
N ARG A 177 -10.38 7.96 -3.90
CA ARG A 177 -11.30 7.48 -2.86
C ARG A 177 -12.46 6.71 -3.47
N THR A 178 -13.07 7.24 -4.56
CA THR A 178 -14.18 6.59 -5.25
C THR A 178 -13.73 5.29 -5.91
N GLY A 179 -12.60 5.30 -6.62
CA GLY A 179 -12.04 4.14 -7.29
C GLY A 179 -11.66 3.02 -6.31
N LEU A 180 -10.98 3.34 -5.22
CA LEU A 180 -10.64 2.39 -4.16
C LEU A 180 -11.89 1.81 -3.48
N SER A 181 -12.91 2.65 -3.20
CA SER A 181 -14.17 2.16 -2.64
C SER A 181 -14.86 1.17 -3.58
N HIS A 182 -14.90 1.47 -4.87
CA HIS A 182 -15.48 0.58 -5.88
C HIS A 182 -14.71 -0.73 -5.97
N PHE A 183 -13.39 -0.68 -6.07
CA PHE A 183 -12.52 -1.85 -6.11
C PHE A 183 -12.78 -2.81 -4.95
N PHE A 184 -12.80 -2.29 -3.72
CA PHE A 184 -13.03 -3.12 -2.55
C PHE A 184 -14.47 -3.66 -2.46
N ASN A 185 -15.47 -2.94 -2.97
CA ASN A 185 -16.84 -3.44 -3.02
C ASN A 185 -16.97 -4.61 -4.00
N VAL A 186 -16.36 -4.52 -5.19
CA VAL A 186 -16.33 -5.63 -6.17
C VAL A 186 -15.59 -6.85 -5.60
N LEU A 187 -14.44 -6.62 -4.97
CA LEU A 187 -13.68 -7.70 -4.33
C LEU A 187 -14.49 -8.42 -3.26
N LYS A 188 -15.25 -7.70 -2.45
CA LYS A 188 -16.09 -8.24 -1.39
C LYS A 188 -17.21 -9.13 -1.92
N GLU A 189 -17.76 -8.83 -3.10
CA GLU A 189 -18.80 -9.64 -3.74
C GLU A 189 -18.25 -10.95 -4.33
N SER A 190 -16.94 -11.05 -4.49
CA SER A 190 -16.24 -12.23 -5.04
C SER A 190 -15.72 -13.19 -3.95
N ILE A 191 -15.91 -12.86 -2.69
CA ILE A 191 -15.51 -13.64 -1.51
C ILE A 191 -16.72 -14.26 -0.82
#